data_f8a4948f2c149b8ab7969e39c1db14e7
#
_entry.id   f8a4948f2c149b8ab7969e39c1db14e7
#
_cell.length_a   1.000
_cell.length_b   1.000
_cell.length_c   1.000
_cell.angle_alpha   90.00
_cell.angle_beta   90.00
_cell.angle_gamma   90.00
#
_symmetry.space_group_name_H-M   'P 1'
#
loop_
_entity.id
_entity.type
_entity.pdbx_description
1 polymer ?
#
loop_
_entity_poly.entity_id
_entity_poly.type
_entity_poly.pdbx_seq_one_letter_code
_entity_poly.pdbx_strand_id
1 'polypeptide(L)' 'MSEERFANLETMVAFHEDTIQKLNEVIYEQQVKIDKLEEQVQALTKLLQTSEQPISDTTEE' A
#
# COMPACT_ATOMS: atom_id res chain seq x y z
N MET A 1 -14.94 -23.30 35.37
CA MET A 1 -13.74 -22.55 35.05
C MET A 1 -13.37 -22.70 33.56
N SER A 2 -13.39 -23.91 33.10
CA SER A 2 -13.04 -24.14 31.70
C SER A 2 -13.98 -23.43 30.75
N GLU A 3 -15.27 -23.47 31.07
CA GLU A 3 -16.25 -22.83 30.17
C GLU A 3 -16.04 -21.34 30.09
N GLU A 4 -15.71 -20.75 31.21
CA GLU A 4 -15.48 -19.32 31.24
C GLU A 4 -14.25 -18.97 30.42
N ARG A 5 -13.23 -19.77 30.51
CA ARG A 5 -12.02 -19.54 29.75
C ARG A 5 -12.26 -19.74 28.25
N PHE A 6 -13.03 -20.75 27.92
CA PHE A 6 -13.38 -20.98 26.52
C PHE A 6 -14.17 -19.81 25.96
N ALA A 7 -15.13 -19.31 26.74
CA ALA A 7 -15.91 -18.18 26.30
C ALA A 7 -15.04 -16.96 26.09
N ASN A 8 -14.10 -16.73 27.00
CA ASN A 8 -13.19 -15.61 26.87
C ASN A 8 -12.31 -15.77 25.63
N LEU A 9 -11.81 -16.98 25.40
CA LEU A 9 -10.98 -17.23 24.23
C LEU A 9 -11.77 -17.03 22.94
N GLU A 10 -13.01 -17.49 22.93
CA GLU A 10 -13.84 -17.29 21.74
C GLU A 10 -14.04 -15.83 21.47
N THR A 11 -14.29 -15.05 22.53
CA THR A 11 -14.44 -13.61 22.37
C THR A 11 -13.17 -12.99 21.82
N MET A 12 -12.03 -13.41 22.36
CA MET A 12 -10.76 -12.87 21.90
C MET A 12 -10.49 -13.23 20.45
N VAL A 13 -10.80 -14.46 20.06
CA VAL A 13 -10.60 -14.88 18.71
C VAL A 13 -11.48 -14.07 17.76
N ALA A 14 -12.74 -13.88 18.16
CA ALA A 14 -13.64 -13.08 17.32
C ALA A 14 -13.13 -11.65 17.16
N PHE A 15 -12.62 -11.09 18.25
CA PHE A 15 -12.07 -9.75 18.20
C PHE A 15 -10.85 -9.71 17.29
N HIS A 16 -10.00 -10.70 17.40
CA HIS A 16 -8.79 -10.76 16.58
C HIS A 16 -9.15 -10.93 15.11
N GLU A 17 -10.15 -11.77 14.84
CA GLU A 17 -10.57 -11.97 13.47
C GLU A 17 -11.07 -10.66 12.86
N ASP A 18 -11.84 -9.92 13.62
CA ASP A 18 -12.34 -8.64 13.15
C ASP A 18 -11.19 -7.69 12.89
N THR A 19 -10.22 -7.67 13.79
CA THR A 19 -9.06 -6.81 13.63
C THR A 19 -8.26 -7.19 12.40
N ILE A 20 -8.07 -8.50 12.18
CA ILE A 20 -7.34 -8.95 11.01
C ILE A 20 -8.06 -8.55 9.74
N GLN A 21 -9.37 -8.64 9.73
CA GLN A 21 -10.13 -8.25 8.56
C GLN A 21 -9.95 -6.77 8.27
N LYS A 22 -10.00 -5.95 9.31
CA LYS A 22 -9.82 -4.52 9.13
C LYS A 22 -8.41 -4.20 8.66
N LEU A 23 -7.42 -4.91 9.22
CA LEU A 23 -6.05 -4.71 8.79
C LEU A 23 -5.88 -5.09 7.33
N ASN A 24 -6.52 -6.16 6.91
CA ASN A 24 -6.45 -6.56 5.50
C ASN A 24 -7.03 -5.49 4.60
N GLU A 25 -8.10 -4.84 5.03
CA GLU A 25 -8.67 -3.76 4.26
C GLU A 25 -7.73 -2.59 4.16
N VAL A 26 -7.07 -2.25 5.27
CA VAL A 26 -6.10 -1.17 5.28
C VAL A 26 -4.94 -1.49 4.35
N ILE A 27 -4.46 -2.73 4.42
CA ILE A 27 -3.35 -3.14 3.56
C ILE A 27 -3.75 -3.03 2.10
N TYR A 28 -4.96 -3.44 1.77
CA TYR A 28 -5.43 -3.32 0.40
C TYR A 28 -5.47 -1.86 -0.05
N GLU A 29 -6.01 -1.00 0.81
CA GLU A 29 -6.09 0.42 0.47
C GLU A 29 -4.70 1.02 0.32
N GLN A 30 -3.78 0.61 1.18
CA GLN A 30 -2.42 1.10 1.09
C GLN A 30 -1.77 0.64 -0.21
N GLN A 31 -2.05 -0.59 -0.61
CA GLN A 31 -1.47 -1.07 -1.86
C GLN A 31 -1.99 -0.29 -3.05
N VAL A 32 -3.27 0.05 -3.02
CA VAL A 32 -3.85 0.87 -4.08
C VAL A 32 -3.17 2.23 -4.13
N LYS A 33 -2.94 2.81 -2.96
CA LYS A 33 -2.27 4.11 -2.90
C LYS A 33 -0.83 4.02 -3.37
N ILE A 34 -0.15 2.94 -2.99
CA ILE A 34 1.22 2.76 -3.42
C ILE A 34 1.30 2.63 -4.93
N ASP A 35 0.39 1.86 -5.51
CA ASP A 35 0.37 1.72 -6.96
C ASP A 35 0.16 3.07 -7.63
N LYS A 36 -0.75 3.85 -7.07
CA LYS A 36 -1.02 5.16 -7.63
C LYS A 36 0.20 6.06 -7.53
N LEU A 37 0.85 6.04 -6.37
CA LEU A 37 2.05 6.85 -6.18
C LEU A 37 3.15 6.42 -7.12
N GLU A 38 3.29 5.12 -7.34
CA GLU A 38 4.29 4.62 -8.27
C GLU A 38 4.01 5.13 -9.68
N GLU A 39 2.75 5.12 -10.07
CA GLU A 39 2.39 5.63 -11.38
C GLU A 39 2.72 7.10 -11.49
N GLN A 40 2.43 7.86 -10.44
CA GLN A 40 2.69 9.28 -10.46
C GLN A 40 4.19 9.56 -10.52
N VAL A 41 4.96 8.79 -9.76
CA VAL A 41 6.41 8.95 -9.78
C VAL A 41 6.95 8.63 -11.16
N GLN A 42 6.46 7.56 -11.77
CA GLN A 42 6.91 7.20 -13.08
C GLN A 42 6.56 8.26 -14.12
N ALA A 43 5.36 8.80 -14.01
CA ALA A 43 4.94 9.85 -14.91
C ALA A 43 5.81 11.09 -14.72
N LEU A 44 6.09 11.42 -13.48
CA LEU A 44 6.94 12.57 -13.20
C LEU A 44 8.35 12.36 -13.70
N THR A 45 8.88 11.17 -13.49
CA THR A 45 10.21 10.84 -13.98
C THR A 45 10.27 10.96 -15.50
N LYS A 46 9.26 10.45 -16.16
CA LYS A 46 9.20 10.53 -17.60
C LYS A 46 9.15 11.98 -18.06
N LEU A 47 8.39 12.78 -17.36
CA LEU A 47 8.29 14.18 -17.70
C LEU A 47 9.62 14.87 -17.59
N LEU A 48 10.34 14.58 -16.52
CA LEU A 48 11.65 15.16 -16.33
C LEU A 48 12.62 14.69 -17.39
N GLN A 49 12.57 13.42 -17.73
CA GLN A 49 13.45 12.89 -18.75
C GLN A 49 13.15 13.50 -20.10
N THR A 50 11.88 13.67 -20.38
CA THR A 50 11.48 14.28 -21.63
C THR A 50 11.98 15.71 -21.71
N SER A 51 11.93 16.42 -20.60
CA SER A 51 12.42 17.79 -20.55
C SER A 51 13.92 17.86 -20.78
N GLU A 52 14.64 16.95 -20.14
CA GLU A 52 16.09 17.00 -20.19
C GLU A 52 16.66 16.34 -21.42
N GLN A 53 16.02 15.30 -21.87
CA GLN A 53 16.58 14.53 -22.99
C GLN A 53 16.78 15.35 -24.24
N PRO A 54 15.81 16.13 -24.68
CA PRO A 54 16.05 16.94 -25.88
C PRO A 54 17.25 17.84 -25.73
N ILE A 55 17.41 18.41 -24.54
CA ILE A 55 18.55 19.26 -24.28
C ILE A 55 19.83 18.44 -24.24
N SER A 56 19.76 17.31 -23.57
CA SER A 56 20.92 16.41 -23.48
C SER A 56 21.36 15.95 -24.85
N ASP A 57 20.39 15.52 -25.61
CA ASP A 57 20.71 15.02 -26.96
C ASP A 57 21.31 16.11 -27.82
N THR A 58 20.74 17.28 -27.73
CA THR A 58 21.24 18.42 -28.47
C THR A 58 22.66 18.75 -28.07
N THR A 59 22.87 18.70 -26.77
CA THR A 59 24.18 19.01 -26.23
C THR A 59 25.23 18.03 -26.72
N GLU A 60 24.87 16.79 -26.71
CA GLU A 60 25.82 15.76 -27.08
C GLU A 60 26.18 15.82 -28.55
N GLU A 61 25.25 16.27 -29.29
CA GLU A 61 25.53 16.38 -30.72
C GLU A 61 26.23 17.64 -31.05
#